data_18952ac0d43f8a101e578ba6b30b7df8
#
_entry.id   18952ac0d43f8a101e578ba6b30b7df8
#
_cell.length_a   1.000
_cell.length_b   1.000
_cell.length_c   1.000
_cell.angle_alpha   90.00
_cell.angle_beta   90.00
_cell.angle_gamma   90.00
#
_symmetry.space_group_name_H-M   'P 1'
#
loop_
_entity.id
_entity.type
_entity.pdbx_description
1 polymer ?
#
loop_
_entity_poly.entity_id
_entity_poly.type
_entity_poly.pdbx_seq_one_letter_code
_entity_poly.pdbx_strand_id
1 'polypeptide(L)'
;AGDILDAYPLPVTGVLRPGVKTLAGLAGGAPLGVIATKASIDSGAFRRELERYGLERGVIYTACPDFVPLIESGHYSPDDALIREAVARYLRPMKDAGVGAILLGCTHYGLISAAIEDYMGAETRLVSASECAARELSDKLRELDMTGGCGEERYLTSGETGDFGRMAAIFLGWQPKRGAEH
;
A
#
# COMPACT_ATOMS: atom_id res chain seq x y z
N ALA A 1 -10.84 6.02 12.54
CA ALA A 1 -10.44 4.61 12.44
C ALA A 1 -10.23 3.99 13.83
N GLY A 2 -9.71 4.75 14.82
CA GLY A 2 -9.55 4.26 16.20
C GLY A 2 -10.87 3.76 16.78
N ASP A 3 -11.91 4.54 16.65
CA ASP A 3 -13.24 4.27 17.22
C ASP A 3 -13.90 2.99 16.67
N ILE A 4 -13.58 2.60 15.43
CA ILE A 4 -14.09 1.36 14.84
C ILE A 4 -13.33 0.15 15.40
N LEU A 5 -12.01 0.26 15.59
CA LEU A 5 -11.18 -0.82 16.12
C LEU A 5 -11.56 -1.19 17.55
N ASP A 6 -11.98 -0.19 18.34
CA ASP A 6 -12.37 -0.38 19.74
C ASP A 6 -13.85 -0.80 19.91
N ALA A 7 -14.67 -0.65 18.85
CA ALA A 7 -16.10 -0.96 18.90
C ALA A 7 -16.44 -2.43 18.62
N TYR A 8 -15.49 -3.22 18.11
CA TYR A 8 -15.74 -4.62 17.78
C TYR A 8 -15.04 -5.56 18.77
N PRO A 9 -15.71 -6.62 19.24
CA PRO A 9 -15.13 -7.63 20.15
C PRO A 9 -14.15 -8.58 19.44
N LEU A 10 -13.81 -8.30 18.18
CA LEU A 10 -12.92 -9.10 17.37
C LEU A 10 -11.57 -8.38 17.19
N PRO A 11 -10.46 -9.11 17.05
CA PRO A 11 -9.19 -8.52 16.69
C PRO A 11 -9.30 -7.85 15.31
N VAL A 12 -8.99 -6.56 15.26
CA VAL A 12 -9.01 -5.78 14.02
C VAL A 12 -7.62 -5.23 13.74
N THR A 13 -7.13 -5.38 12.53
CA THR A 13 -5.91 -4.73 12.07
C THR A 13 -6.22 -3.85 10.85
N GLY A 14 -5.47 -2.79 10.69
CA GLY A 14 -5.59 -1.85 9.56
C GLY A 14 -4.32 -1.84 8.73
N VAL A 15 -4.40 -1.34 7.51
CA VAL A 15 -3.26 -1.31 6.56
C VAL A 15 -2.26 -0.18 6.88
N LEU A 16 -2.72 0.93 7.45
CA LEU A 16 -1.91 2.13 7.63
C LEU A 16 -0.83 1.98 8.71
N ARG A 17 -1.21 1.53 9.91
CA ARG A 17 -0.31 1.47 11.07
C ARG A 17 0.90 0.57 10.86
N PRO A 18 0.77 -0.67 10.36
CA PRO A 18 1.93 -1.54 10.14
C PRO A 18 2.97 -0.94 9.19
N GLY A 19 2.49 -0.34 8.08
CA GLY A 19 3.36 0.33 7.12
C GLY A 19 4.10 1.54 7.72
N VAL A 20 3.37 2.39 8.45
CA VAL A 20 3.95 3.57 9.12
C VAL A 20 4.97 3.15 10.18
N LYS A 21 4.67 2.15 11.00
CA LYS A 21 5.60 1.59 11.99
C LYS A 21 6.90 1.11 11.34
N THR A 22 6.79 0.39 10.23
CA THR A 22 7.96 -0.09 9.48
C THR A 22 8.76 1.07 8.91
N LEU A 23 8.10 2.05 8.26
CA LEU A 23 8.77 3.24 7.73
C LEU A 23 9.49 4.02 8.84
N ALA A 24 8.83 4.21 10.00
CA ALA A 24 9.41 4.90 11.15
C ALA A 24 10.67 4.21 11.67
N GLY A 25 10.72 2.89 11.67
CA GLY A 25 11.89 2.10 12.02
C GLY A 25 13.10 2.26 11.08
N LEU A 26 12.88 2.85 9.89
CA LEU A 26 13.92 3.15 8.90
C LEU A 26 14.42 4.61 8.99
N ALA A 27 13.91 5.38 9.93
CA ALA A 27 14.40 6.75 10.16
C ALA A 27 15.86 6.73 10.61
N GLY A 28 16.76 7.30 9.81
CA GLY A 28 18.20 7.21 10.06
C GLY A 28 19.01 8.38 9.50
N GLY A 29 18.41 9.57 9.41
CA GLY A 29 19.08 10.78 8.92
C GLY A 29 18.70 11.20 7.50
N ALA A 30 18.38 10.27 6.59
CA ALA A 30 17.79 10.59 5.29
C ALA A 30 16.30 10.90 5.42
N PRO A 31 15.74 11.81 4.58
CA PRO A 31 14.31 12.06 4.54
C PRO A 31 13.53 10.77 4.22
N LEU A 32 12.28 10.71 4.66
CA LEU A 32 11.34 9.64 4.35
C LEU A 32 10.31 10.12 3.34
N GLY A 33 9.73 9.18 2.59
CA GLY A 33 8.67 9.44 1.63
C GLY A 33 7.39 8.68 1.96
N VAL A 34 6.25 9.28 1.65
CA VAL A 34 4.95 8.60 1.64
C VAL A 34 4.27 8.94 0.32
N ILE A 35 3.96 7.93 -0.48
CA ILE A 35 3.14 8.06 -1.68
C ILE A 35 1.82 7.38 -1.48
N ALA A 36 0.72 8.03 -1.85
CA ALA A 36 -0.62 7.47 -1.72
C ALA A 36 -1.59 8.16 -2.69
N THR A 37 -2.85 7.73 -2.69
CA THR A 37 -3.90 8.43 -3.41
C THR A 37 -4.12 9.84 -2.84
N LYS A 38 -4.66 10.74 -3.66
CA LYS A 38 -4.94 12.12 -3.24
C LYS A 38 -5.81 12.15 -1.96
N ALA A 39 -6.88 11.35 -1.92
CA ALA A 39 -7.75 11.28 -0.75
C ALA A 39 -7.01 10.84 0.52
N SER A 40 -6.09 9.86 0.40
CA SER A 40 -5.30 9.37 1.53
C SER A 40 -4.31 10.42 2.03
N ILE A 41 -3.65 11.15 1.14
CA ILE A 41 -2.73 12.24 1.52
C ILE A 41 -3.50 13.40 2.15
N ASP A 42 -4.58 13.85 1.53
CA ASP A 42 -5.40 14.97 2.00
C ASP A 42 -6.05 14.67 3.37
N SER A 43 -6.35 13.42 3.66
CA SER A 43 -6.89 13.00 4.96
C SER A 43 -5.92 13.29 6.12
N GLY A 44 -4.63 13.44 5.87
CA GLY A 44 -3.59 13.61 6.89
C GLY A 44 -3.35 12.38 7.77
N ALA A 45 -3.95 11.23 7.47
CA ALA A 45 -3.86 10.04 8.32
C ALA A 45 -2.42 9.52 8.48
N PHE A 46 -1.64 9.50 7.39
CA PHE A 46 -0.23 9.13 7.45
C PHE A 46 0.60 10.08 8.30
N ARG A 47 0.35 11.39 8.17
CA ARG A 47 1.03 12.41 8.97
C ARG A 47 0.75 12.21 10.45
N ARG A 48 -0.51 12.15 10.85
CA ARG A 48 -0.90 11.94 12.26
C ARG A 48 -0.34 10.65 12.84
N GLU A 49 -0.21 9.60 12.05
CA GLU A 49 0.37 8.35 12.55
C GLU A 49 1.91 8.44 12.67
N LEU A 50 2.61 9.11 11.75
CA LEU A 50 4.06 9.34 11.83
C LEU A 50 4.44 10.27 12.98
N GLU A 51 3.61 11.27 13.32
CA GLU A 51 3.78 12.14 14.48
C GLU A 51 3.89 11.35 15.80
N ARG A 52 3.19 10.22 15.92
CA ARG A 52 3.30 9.33 17.09
C ARG A 52 4.69 8.71 17.28
N TYR A 53 5.48 8.70 16.22
CA TYR A 53 6.89 8.23 16.23
C TYR A 53 7.88 9.40 16.25
N GLY A 54 7.42 10.63 16.51
CA GLY A 54 8.26 11.83 16.50
C GLY A 54 8.74 12.26 15.11
N LEU A 55 8.11 11.78 14.06
CA LEU A 55 8.47 12.06 12.66
C LEU A 55 7.57 13.16 12.08
N GLU A 56 7.59 14.32 12.70
CA GLU A 56 6.84 15.51 12.25
C GLU A 56 7.50 16.21 11.07
N ARG A 57 8.81 16.05 10.95
CA ARG A 57 9.66 16.70 9.95
C ARG A 57 10.47 15.66 9.18
N GLY A 58 10.94 16.05 8.00
CA GLY A 58 11.77 15.17 7.18
C GLY A 58 10.98 14.08 6.43
N VAL A 59 9.66 14.23 6.32
CA VAL A 59 8.79 13.34 5.53
C VAL A 59 8.17 14.09 4.37
N ILE A 60 8.36 13.57 3.16
CA ILE A 60 7.76 14.10 1.94
C ILE A 60 6.52 13.28 1.60
N TYR A 61 5.37 13.96 1.50
CA TYR A 61 4.10 13.35 1.15
C TYR A 61 3.74 13.69 -0.29
N THR A 62 3.54 12.69 -1.13
CA THR A 62 3.18 12.91 -2.54
C THR A 62 1.89 12.16 -2.88
N ALA A 63 0.90 12.90 -3.36
CA ALA A 63 -0.29 12.33 -3.96
C ALA A 63 0.02 11.88 -5.40
N CYS A 64 -0.35 10.64 -5.74
CA CYS A 64 -0.13 10.05 -7.07
C CYS A 64 -1.48 9.64 -7.69
N PRO A 65 -2.31 10.60 -8.13
CA PRO A 65 -3.67 10.34 -8.59
C PRO A 65 -3.74 9.45 -9.82
N ASP A 66 -2.72 9.45 -10.68
CA ASP A 66 -2.75 8.70 -11.94
C ASP A 66 -2.35 7.23 -11.78
N PHE A 67 -1.70 6.83 -10.68
CA PHE A 67 -1.21 5.45 -10.53
C PHE A 67 -2.34 4.43 -10.55
N VAL A 68 -3.42 4.63 -9.79
CA VAL A 68 -4.52 3.67 -9.74
C VAL A 68 -5.21 3.54 -11.11
N PRO A 69 -5.63 4.62 -11.79
CA PRO A 69 -6.20 4.53 -13.14
C PRO A 69 -5.29 3.83 -14.16
N LEU A 70 -3.99 4.10 -14.13
CA LEU A 70 -3.04 3.44 -15.03
C LEU A 70 -2.96 1.94 -14.75
N ILE A 71 -2.81 1.55 -13.48
CA ILE A 71 -2.73 0.15 -13.07
C ILE A 71 -4.01 -0.61 -13.46
N GLU A 72 -5.18 -0.05 -13.18
CA GLU A 72 -6.48 -0.66 -13.51
C GLU A 72 -6.72 -0.75 -15.00
N SER A 73 -6.08 0.11 -15.80
CA SER A 73 -6.08 0.06 -17.27
C SER A 73 -5.04 -0.92 -17.84
N GLY A 74 -4.27 -1.62 -16.99
CA GLY A 74 -3.29 -2.63 -17.41
C GLY A 74 -1.86 -2.12 -17.56
N HIS A 75 -1.59 -0.86 -17.19
CA HIS A 75 -0.26 -0.26 -17.24
C HIS A 75 0.46 -0.45 -15.89
N TYR A 76 1.14 -1.56 -15.70
CA TYR A 76 1.89 -1.86 -14.46
C TYR A 76 3.24 -2.56 -14.69
N SER A 77 3.59 -2.86 -15.94
CA SER A 77 4.93 -3.36 -16.25
C SER A 77 6.00 -2.30 -15.95
N PRO A 78 7.16 -2.69 -15.41
CA PRO A 78 8.26 -1.75 -15.19
C PRO A 78 8.78 -1.12 -16.48
N ASP A 79 8.56 -1.73 -17.62
CA ASP A 79 8.94 -1.20 -18.93
C ASP A 79 7.86 -0.33 -19.59
N ASP A 80 6.68 -0.20 -18.96
CA ASP A 80 5.58 0.60 -19.48
C ASP A 80 5.93 2.09 -19.43
N ALA A 81 5.90 2.75 -20.59
CA ALA A 81 6.28 4.15 -20.72
C ALA A 81 5.39 5.10 -19.90
N LEU A 82 4.08 4.81 -19.80
CA LEU A 82 3.13 5.64 -19.05
C LEU A 82 3.40 5.57 -17.55
N ILE A 83 3.68 4.38 -17.05
CA ILE A 83 4.06 4.20 -15.63
C ILE A 83 5.40 4.86 -15.33
N ARG A 84 6.40 4.67 -16.18
CA ARG A 84 7.73 5.30 -16.00
C ARG A 84 7.65 6.83 -15.98
N GLU A 85 6.85 7.40 -16.88
CA GLU A 85 6.62 8.84 -16.90
C GLU A 85 5.91 9.33 -15.63
N ALA A 86 4.84 8.64 -15.22
CA ALA A 86 4.10 8.99 -14.02
C ALA A 86 4.97 8.86 -12.75
N VAL A 87 5.76 7.80 -12.64
CA VAL A 87 6.72 7.59 -11.54
C VAL A 87 7.73 8.74 -11.50
N ALA A 88 8.36 9.05 -12.63
CA ALA A 88 9.33 10.14 -12.69
C ALA A 88 8.71 11.50 -12.30
N ARG A 89 7.49 11.77 -12.76
CA ARG A 89 6.79 13.02 -12.45
C ARG A 89 6.47 13.17 -10.96
N TYR A 90 5.97 12.12 -10.33
CA TYR A 90 5.56 12.19 -8.92
C TYR A 90 6.70 12.03 -7.93
N LEU A 91 7.72 11.22 -8.25
CA LEU A 91 8.78 10.89 -7.32
C LEU A 91 10.03 11.75 -7.47
N ARG A 92 10.10 12.60 -8.51
CA ARG A 92 11.22 13.51 -8.69
C ARG A 92 11.58 14.33 -7.45
N PRO A 93 10.63 14.95 -6.72
CA PRO A 93 10.96 15.69 -5.51
C PRO A 93 11.58 14.81 -4.42
N MET A 94 11.16 13.56 -4.32
CA MET A 94 11.72 12.59 -3.37
C MET A 94 13.13 12.16 -3.76
N LYS A 95 13.36 11.93 -5.05
CA LYS A 95 14.67 11.60 -5.60
C LYS A 95 15.67 12.74 -5.40
N ASP A 96 15.27 13.95 -5.73
CA ASP A 96 16.10 15.17 -5.59
C ASP A 96 16.45 15.45 -4.12
N ALA A 97 15.56 15.07 -3.18
CA ALA A 97 15.77 15.19 -1.74
C ALA A 97 16.59 14.03 -1.12
N GLY A 98 16.94 13.01 -1.89
CA GLY A 98 17.69 11.84 -1.38
C GLY A 98 16.90 11.04 -0.34
N VAL A 99 15.63 10.77 -0.59
CA VAL A 99 14.77 9.99 0.31
C VAL A 99 15.33 8.59 0.50
N GLY A 100 15.55 8.18 1.74
CA GLY A 100 16.13 6.86 2.08
C GLY A 100 15.11 5.72 2.13
N ALA A 101 13.83 6.03 2.39
CA ALA A 101 12.75 5.03 2.36
C ALA A 101 11.42 5.67 1.95
N ILE A 102 10.60 4.91 1.22
CA ILE A 102 9.28 5.34 0.73
C ILE A 102 8.21 4.33 1.13
N LEU A 103 7.15 4.81 1.79
CA LEU A 103 5.96 4.02 2.06
C LEU A 103 5.01 4.05 0.85
N LEU A 104 4.72 2.88 0.31
CA LEU A 104 3.67 2.67 -0.69
C LEU A 104 2.32 2.60 0.05
N GLY A 105 1.68 3.74 0.22
CA GLY A 105 0.46 3.93 1.02
C GLY A 105 -0.85 3.57 0.29
N CYS A 106 -0.76 2.88 -0.83
CA CYS A 106 -1.90 2.33 -1.57
C CYS A 106 -1.63 0.88 -1.94
N THR A 107 -2.64 0.03 -1.81
CA THR A 107 -2.53 -1.40 -2.10
C THR A 107 -2.17 -1.71 -3.56
N HIS A 108 -2.56 -0.84 -4.49
CA HIS A 108 -2.22 -0.97 -5.92
C HIS A 108 -0.74 -0.76 -6.23
N TYR A 109 -0.05 0.04 -5.43
CA TYR A 109 1.32 0.48 -5.76
C TYR A 109 2.37 -0.64 -5.68
N GLY A 110 2.04 -1.74 -5.03
CA GLY A 110 2.87 -2.95 -5.07
C GLY A 110 3.09 -3.49 -6.49
N LEU A 111 2.10 -3.32 -7.40
CA LEU A 111 2.22 -3.76 -8.80
C LEU A 111 3.23 -2.96 -9.63
N ILE A 112 3.51 -1.72 -9.23
CA ILE A 112 4.48 -0.85 -9.90
C ILE A 112 5.76 -0.63 -9.07
N SER A 113 5.97 -1.45 -8.04
CA SER A 113 7.15 -1.33 -7.16
C SER A 113 8.46 -1.40 -7.93
N ALA A 114 8.57 -2.30 -8.90
CA ALA A 114 9.77 -2.42 -9.75
C ALA A 114 10.06 -1.13 -10.53
N ALA A 115 9.05 -0.49 -11.12
CA ALA A 115 9.23 0.79 -11.81
C ALA A 115 9.66 1.92 -10.86
N ILE A 116 9.17 1.88 -9.61
CA ILE A 116 9.57 2.85 -8.56
C ILE A 116 11.02 2.59 -8.14
N GLU A 117 11.40 1.33 -7.92
CA GLU A 117 12.77 0.93 -7.57
C GLU A 117 13.76 1.34 -8.66
N ASP A 118 13.46 1.05 -9.92
CA ASP A 118 14.28 1.43 -11.06
C ASP A 118 14.50 2.95 -11.13
N TYR A 119 13.46 3.73 -10.86
CA TYR A 119 13.56 5.18 -10.88
C TYR A 119 14.32 5.74 -9.67
N MET A 120 14.01 5.27 -8.47
CA MET A 120 14.60 5.79 -7.22
C MET A 120 16.04 5.33 -7.02
N GLY A 121 16.37 4.10 -7.43
CA GLY A 121 17.67 3.48 -7.25
C GLY A 121 17.76 2.64 -5.97
N ALA A 122 18.83 1.83 -5.90
CA ALA A 122 19.03 0.81 -4.86
C ALA A 122 19.19 1.35 -3.43
N GLU A 123 19.51 2.61 -3.27
CA GLU A 123 19.68 3.25 -1.96
C GLU A 123 18.34 3.59 -1.29
N THR A 124 17.24 3.63 -2.04
CA THR A 124 15.91 3.93 -1.52
C THR A 124 15.15 2.64 -1.22
N ARG A 125 14.77 2.44 0.04
CA ARG A 125 13.98 1.29 0.45
C ARG A 125 12.48 1.53 0.21
N LEU A 126 11.80 0.59 -0.42
CA LEU A 126 10.35 0.60 -0.51
C LEU A 126 9.72 -0.19 0.64
N VAL A 127 8.69 0.38 1.24
CA VAL A 127 7.87 -0.23 2.30
C VAL A 127 6.45 -0.39 1.76
N SER A 128 6.01 -1.61 1.53
CA SER A 128 4.63 -1.90 1.13
C SER A 128 3.71 -1.92 2.36
N ALA A 129 2.73 -1.02 2.42
CA ALA A 129 1.74 -1.01 3.49
C ALA A 129 0.93 -2.33 3.53
N SER A 130 0.63 -2.90 2.37
CA SER A 130 -0.10 -4.16 2.24
C SER A 130 0.68 -5.34 2.79
N GLU A 131 1.97 -5.46 2.45
CA GLU A 131 2.83 -6.52 2.98
C GLU A 131 3.01 -6.40 4.49
N CYS A 132 3.21 -5.19 5.00
CA CYS A 132 3.31 -4.95 6.44
C CYS A 132 2.04 -5.37 7.18
N ALA A 133 0.87 -5.04 6.61
CA ALA A 133 -0.42 -5.45 7.17
C ALA A 133 -0.62 -6.96 7.12
N ALA A 134 -0.25 -7.61 6.01
CA ALA A 134 -0.35 -9.06 5.87
C ALA A 134 0.55 -9.80 6.87
N ARG A 135 1.76 -9.32 7.09
CA ARG A 135 2.67 -9.87 8.12
C ARG A 135 2.09 -9.71 9.52
N GLU A 136 1.64 -8.51 9.88
CA GLU A 136 1.01 -8.26 11.20
C GLU A 136 -0.22 -9.14 11.40
N LEU A 137 -1.07 -9.28 10.37
CA LEU A 137 -2.23 -10.18 10.43
C LEU A 137 -1.81 -11.63 10.64
N SER A 138 -0.80 -12.11 9.90
CA SER A 138 -0.28 -13.46 10.03
C SER A 138 0.24 -13.74 11.45
N ASP A 139 0.98 -12.80 12.02
CA ASP A 139 1.51 -12.93 13.38
C ASP A 139 0.36 -12.93 14.40
N LYS A 140 -0.62 -12.06 14.22
CA LYS A 140 -1.81 -12.03 15.08
C LYS A 140 -2.63 -13.31 15.04
N LEU A 141 -2.80 -13.90 13.85
CA LEU A 141 -3.49 -15.19 13.71
C LEU A 141 -2.74 -16.33 14.41
N ARG A 142 -1.40 -16.31 14.37
CA ARG A 142 -0.59 -17.30 15.12
C ARG A 142 -0.71 -17.10 16.62
N GLU A 143 -0.64 -15.85 17.11
CA GLU A 143 -0.80 -15.53 18.53
C GLU A 143 -2.15 -15.98 19.10
N LEU A 144 -3.20 -15.93 18.27
CA LEU A 144 -4.56 -16.32 18.65
C LEU A 144 -4.88 -17.79 18.38
N ASP A 145 -3.91 -18.59 17.92
CA ASP A 145 -4.09 -19.99 17.48
C ASP A 145 -5.22 -20.15 16.43
N MET A 146 -5.32 -19.17 15.53
CA MET A 146 -6.33 -19.12 14.46
C MET A 146 -5.74 -19.51 13.08
N THR A 147 -4.62 -20.24 13.08
CA THR A 147 -3.97 -20.73 11.86
C THR A 147 -4.37 -22.18 11.64
N GLY A 148 -5.08 -22.46 10.56
CA GLY A 148 -5.48 -23.82 10.18
C GLY A 148 -6.98 -23.94 9.93
N GLY A 149 -7.40 -25.09 9.43
CA GLY A 149 -8.78 -25.38 9.04
C GLY A 149 -8.99 -25.27 7.52
N CYS A 150 -10.19 -25.66 7.08
CA CYS A 150 -10.67 -25.50 5.70
C CYS A 150 -11.56 -24.26 5.64
N GLY A 151 -10.95 -23.09 5.51
CA GLY A 151 -11.69 -21.84 5.37
C GLY A 151 -12.45 -21.77 4.03
N GLU A 152 -13.62 -21.15 4.05
CA GLU A 152 -14.36 -20.79 2.85
C GLU A 152 -14.02 -19.33 2.48
N GLU A 153 -13.62 -19.11 1.24
CA GLU A 153 -13.36 -17.76 0.73
C GLU A 153 -14.58 -17.26 -0.03
N ARG A 154 -15.04 -16.07 0.32
CA ARG A 154 -16.13 -15.36 -0.37
C ARG A 154 -15.66 -14.01 -0.84
N TYR A 155 -15.86 -13.74 -2.13
CA TYR A 155 -15.53 -12.47 -2.75
C TYR A 155 -16.81 -11.73 -3.08
N LEU A 156 -16.98 -10.54 -2.52
CA LEU A 156 -18.16 -9.70 -2.71
C LEU A 156 -17.74 -8.37 -3.36
N THR A 157 -18.53 -7.90 -4.31
CA THR A 157 -18.32 -6.59 -4.93
C THR A 157 -19.65 -5.87 -5.09
N SER A 158 -19.64 -4.55 -4.89
CA SER A 158 -20.78 -3.66 -5.24
C SER A 158 -20.70 -3.15 -6.69
N GLY A 159 -19.61 -3.44 -7.42
CA GLY A 159 -19.38 -3.07 -8.81
C GLY A 159 -19.65 -4.22 -9.77
N GLU A 160 -19.29 -4.02 -11.04
CA GLU A 160 -19.42 -5.05 -12.07
C GLU A 160 -18.53 -6.26 -11.79
N THR A 161 -19.10 -7.45 -11.81
CA THR A 161 -18.40 -8.69 -11.48
C THR A 161 -17.26 -9.02 -12.44
N GLY A 162 -17.41 -8.61 -13.73
CA GLY A 162 -16.36 -8.77 -14.75
C GLY A 162 -15.12 -7.94 -14.44
N ASP A 163 -15.29 -6.70 -14.01
CA ASP A 163 -14.21 -5.80 -13.63
C ASP A 163 -13.52 -6.29 -12.35
N PHE A 164 -14.30 -6.72 -11.37
CA PHE A 164 -13.76 -7.32 -10.16
C PHE A 164 -12.91 -8.56 -10.47
N GLY A 165 -13.43 -9.48 -11.33
CA GLY A 165 -12.71 -10.70 -11.71
C GLY A 165 -11.38 -10.40 -12.42
N ARG A 166 -11.35 -9.38 -13.29
CA ARG A 166 -10.13 -8.93 -13.97
C ARG A 166 -9.09 -8.40 -12.98
N MET A 167 -9.50 -7.53 -12.07
CA MET A 167 -8.61 -6.97 -11.07
C MET A 167 -8.13 -8.03 -10.08
N ALA A 168 -9.01 -8.92 -9.63
CA ALA A 168 -8.63 -10.03 -8.76
C ALA A 168 -7.57 -10.94 -9.41
N ALA A 169 -7.68 -11.21 -10.72
CA ALA A 169 -6.69 -11.99 -11.45
C ALA A 169 -5.30 -11.32 -11.44
N ILE A 170 -5.25 -9.99 -11.59
CA ILE A 170 -4.00 -9.22 -11.55
C ILE A 170 -3.36 -9.28 -10.16
N PHE A 171 -4.16 -9.04 -9.10
CA PHE A 171 -3.64 -8.97 -7.73
C PHE A 171 -3.32 -10.33 -7.11
N LEU A 172 -4.14 -11.35 -7.40
CA LEU A 172 -4.02 -12.68 -6.80
C LEU A 172 -3.24 -13.67 -7.66
N GLY A 173 -2.97 -13.34 -8.93
CA GLY A 173 -2.35 -14.25 -9.89
C GLY A 173 -3.26 -15.44 -10.29
N TRP A 174 -4.56 -15.38 -9.95
CA TRP A 174 -5.55 -16.40 -10.29
C TRP A 174 -6.95 -15.79 -10.44
N GLN A 175 -7.82 -16.44 -11.18
CA GLN A 175 -9.21 -15.98 -11.28
C GLN A 175 -10.06 -16.63 -10.17
N PRO A 176 -10.81 -15.83 -9.37
CA PRO A 176 -11.76 -16.38 -8.42
C PRO A 176 -12.77 -17.25 -9.16
N LYS A 177 -13.05 -18.45 -8.61
CA LYS A 177 -14.08 -19.33 -9.19
C LYS A 177 -15.40 -18.56 -9.23
N ARG A 178 -16.09 -18.59 -10.36
CA ARG A 178 -17.39 -17.94 -10.54
C ARG A 178 -18.36 -18.52 -9.50
N GLY A 179 -18.76 -17.70 -8.56
CA GLY A 179 -19.64 -18.02 -7.45
C GLY A 179 -19.97 -16.76 -6.64
N ALA A 180 -19.65 -15.58 -7.15
CA ALA A 180 -20.10 -14.32 -6.56
C ALA A 180 -21.60 -14.15 -6.84
N GLU A 181 -22.43 -14.53 -5.87
CA GLU A 181 -23.85 -14.13 -5.86
C GLU A 181 -23.95 -12.67 -5.42
N HIS A 182 -24.94 -11.98 -6.00
CA HIS A 182 -25.25 -10.56 -5.78
C HIS A 182 -25.76 -10.29 -4.37
#